data_5fcdeaf9e8db008c7e1a6482f74fb9ea
#
_entry.id   5fcdeaf9e8db008c7e1a6482f74fb9ea
#
_cell.length_a   1.000
_cell.length_b   1.000
_cell.length_c   1.000
_cell.angle_alpha   90.00
_cell.angle_beta   90.00
_cell.angle_gamma   90.00
#
_symmetry.space_group_name_H-M   'P 1'
#
loop_
_entity.id
_entity.type
_entity.pdbx_description
1 polymer ?
#
loop_
_entity_poly.entity_id
_entity_poly.type
_entity_poly.pdbx_seq_one_letter_code
_entity_poly.pdbx_strand_id
1 'polypeptide(L)'
;AEATDSPLERVLEGDFLISKGPLDPYALELCRGAYEHIDRIDCALRAVAKNWDLMRMPGADRNLLRIAVYEMRFLTDEEVSDAIVINEAVEIAKAYGTDQSASFVNGVLGKIARSEELPGEELYQELLAEDRAREEAQAAEAAAKVAAAQAAAGVLAEDADAAEAVEADSFEE
;
A
#
# COMPACT_ATOMS: atom_id res chain seq x y z
N ALA A 1 -7.67 -0.93 -8.38
CA ALA A 1 -6.30 -1.46 -8.31
C ALA A 1 -6.27 -2.76 -7.52
N GLU A 2 -6.87 -2.81 -6.33
CA GLU A 2 -6.92 -4.03 -5.48
C GLU A 2 -7.62 -5.23 -6.12
N ALA A 3 -8.72 -4.98 -6.84
CA ALA A 3 -9.52 -6.06 -7.43
C ALA A 3 -8.80 -6.82 -8.55
N THR A 4 -7.77 -6.22 -9.15
CA THR A 4 -7.06 -6.76 -10.30
C THR A 4 -5.58 -7.02 -10.06
N ASP A 5 -5.07 -6.76 -8.85
CA ASP A 5 -3.64 -6.82 -8.49
C ASP A 5 -2.75 -6.04 -9.49
N SER A 6 -3.33 -5.01 -10.10
CA SER A 6 -2.68 -4.18 -11.13
C SER A 6 -2.27 -2.83 -10.52
N PRO A 7 -1.13 -2.26 -10.94
CA PRO A 7 -0.77 -0.91 -10.56
C PRO A 7 -1.89 0.08 -10.87
N LEU A 8 -2.09 1.07 -10.01
CA LEU A 8 -3.16 2.06 -10.14
C LEU A 8 -3.22 2.69 -11.54
N GLU A 9 -2.08 3.10 -12.10
CA GLU A 9 -2.02 3.74 -13.42
C GLU A 9 -2.57 2.83 -14.53
N ARG A 10 -2.30 1.52 -14.49
CA ARG A 10 -2.86 0.57 -15.45
C ARG A 10 -4.38 0.45 -15.34
N VAL A 11 -4.93 0.65 -14.14
CA VAL A 11 -6.38 0.65 -13.94
C VAL A 11 -6.98 1.96 -14.46
N LEU A 12 -6.33 3.09 -14.21
CA LEU A 12 -6.79 4.42 -14.67
C LEU A 12 -6.69 4.58 -16.19
N GLU A 13 -5.72 3.94 -16.84
CA GLU A 13 -5.53 3.95 -18.30
C GLU A 13 -6.32 2.85 -19.04
N GLY A 14 -6.85 1.87 -18.30
CA GLY A 14 -7.47 0.68 -18.89
C GLY A 14 -8.93 0.85 -19.29
N ASP A 15 -9.41 -0.08 -20.14
CA ASP A 15 -10.81 -0.19 -20.60
C ASP A 15 -11.81 -0.59 -19.49
N PHE A 16 -11.36 -0.64 -18.24
CA PHE A 16 -12.17 -1.02 -17.06
C PHE A 16 -13.09 0.10 -16.58
N LEU A 17 -12.86 1.33 -17.06
CA LEU A 17 -13.67 2.47 -16.68
C LEU A 17 -15.01 2.44 -17.43
N ILE A 18 -16.08 2.55 -16.68
CA ILE A 18 -17.46 2.60 -17.22
C ILE A 18 -17.65 3.82 -18.13
N SER A 19 -16.93 4.90 -17.84
CA SER A 19 -16.97 6.14 -18.61
C SER A 19 -15.87 6.17 -19.66
N LYS A 20 -16.24 6.31 -20.92
CA LYS A 20 -15.30 6.52 -22.03
C LYS A 20 -15.02 8.02 -22.16
N GLY A 21 -13.89 8.44 -21.69
CA GLY A 21 -13.43 9.83 -21.78
C GLY A 21 -12.28 10.11 -20.82
N PRO A 22 -11.66 11.30 -20.92
CA PRO A 22 -10.65 11.68 -19.94
C PRO A 22 -11.28 11.74 -18.56
N LEU A 23 -10.58 11.16 -17.57
CA LEU A 23 -10.99 11.27 -16.17
C LEU A 23 -10.91 12.73 -15.73
N ASP A 24 -11.84 13.12 -14.89
CA ASP A 24 -11.79 14.42 -14.23
C ASP A 24 -10.50 14.57 -13.42
N PRO A 25 -9.77 15.69 -13.51
CA PRO A 25 -8.53 15.90 -12.77
C PRO A 25 -8.70 15.72 -11.27
N TYR A 26 -9.83 16.13 -10.69
CA TYR A 26 -10.14 15.96 -9.28
C TYR A 26 -10.31 14.48 -8.92
N ALA A 27 -11.00 13.71 -9.73
CA ALA A 27 -11.14 12.27 -9.53
C ALA A 27 -9.79 11.55 -9.59
N LEU A 28 -8.88 11.98 -10.49
CA LEU A 28 -7.52 11.45 -10.56
C LEU A 28 -6.71 11.77 -9.31
N GLU A 29 -6.80 12.99 -8.80
CA GLU A 29 -6.16 13.43 -7.57
C GLU A 29 -6.64 12.60 -6.37
N LEU A 30 -7.96 12.43 -6.21
CA LEU A 30 -8.54 11.59 -5.17
C LEU A 30 -8.04 10.14 -5.23
N CYS A 31 -8.02 9.55 -6.43
CA CYS A 31 -7.59 8.16 -6.61
C CYS A 31 -6.09 7.99 -6.30
N ARG A 32 -5.23 8.88 -6.83
CA ARG A 32 -3.79 8.82 -6.62
C ARG A 32 -3.42 9.07 -5.17
N GLY A 33 -3.95 10.13 -4.60
CA GLY A 33 -3.66 10.50 -3.24
C GLY A 33 -4.17 9.48 -2.22
N ALA A 34 -5.37 8.94 -2.40
CA ALA A 34 -5.86 7.85 -1.55
C ALA A 34 -5.01 6.58 -1.66
N TYR A 35 -4.45 6.29 -2.84
CA TYR A 35 -3.55 5.16 -3.04
C TYR A 35 -2.18 5.38 -2.41
N GLU A 36 -1.60 6.57 -2.55
CA GLU A 36 -0.31 6.93 -1.95
C GLU A 36 -0.35 6.93 -0.41
N HIS A 37 -1.49 7.26 0.18
CA HIS A 37 -1.68 7.33 1.63
C HIS A 37 -2.43 6.13 2.21
N ILE A 38 -2.54 5.03 1.44
CA ILE A 38 -3.42 3.89 1.76
C ILE A 38 -3.14 3.28 3.14
N ASP A 39 -1.89 3.11 3.52
CA ASP A 39 -1.50 2.48 4.79
C ASP A 39 -1.88 3.36 5.98
N ARG A 40 -1.65 4.67 5.88
CA ARG A 40 -2.03 5.63 6.90
C ARG A 40 -3.54 5.76 7.04
N ILE A 41 -4.25 5.77 5.91
CA ILE A 41 -5.72 5.78 5.87
C ILE A 41 -6.28 4.49 6.47
N ASP A 42 -5.73 3.34 6.13
CA ASP A 42 -6.17 2.05 6.66
C ASP A 42 -5.94 1.94 8.16
N CYS A 43 -4.84 2.48 8.69
CA CYS A 43 -4.60 2.57 10.13
C CYS A 43 -5.67 3.45 10.81
N ALA A 44 -6.04 4.58 10.19
CA ALA A 44 -7.11 5.43 10.72
C ALA A 44 -8.48 4.72 10.71
N LEU A 45 -8.81 4.04 9.64
CA LEU A 45 -10.05 3.26 9.53
C LEU A 45 -10.11 2.13 10.56
N ARG A 46 -9.02 1.40 10.79
CA ARG A 46 -8.92 0.36 11.83
C ARG A 46 -9.09 0.94 13.23
N ALA A 47 -8.50 2.09 13.51
CA ALA A 47 -8.62 2.76 14.81
C ALA A 47 -10.06 3.14 15.16
N VAL A 48 -10.86 3.57 14.18
CA VAL A 48 -12.26 3.99 14.40
C VAL A 48 -13.28 2.87 14.24
N ALA A 49 -13.00 1.88 13.41
CA ALA A 49 -13.87 0.74 13.10
C ALA A 49 -13.50 -0.52 13.89
N LYS A 50 -13.21 -0.41 15.19
CA LYS A 50 -12.64 -1.46 16.06
C LYS A 50 -13.30 -2.84 16.00
N ASN A 51 -14.56 -2.93 15.59
CA ASN A 51 -15.31 -4.20 15.53
C ASN A 51 -15.42 -4.75 14.10
N TRP A 52 -14.75 -4.14 13.13
CA TRP A 52 -14.82 -4.52 11.73
C TRP A 52 -13.42 -4.77 11.18
N ASP A 53 -13.24 -5.94 10.59
CA ASP A 53 -12.04 -6.23 9.83
C ASP A 53 -12.12 -5.51 8.47
N LEU A 54 -11.21 -4.58 8.24
CA LEU A 54 -11.14 -3.77 7.03
C LEU A 54 -11.06 -4.64 5.76
N MET A 55 -10.35 -5.77 5.83
CA MET A 55 -10.18 -6.67 4.68
C MET A 55 -11.44 -7.49 4.37
N ARG A 56 -12.36 -7.60 5.34
CA ARG A 56 -13.64 -8.29 5.18
C ARG A 56 -14.79 -7.37 4.78
N MET A 57 -14.54 -6.06 4.72
CA MET A 57 -15.53 -5.11 4.20
C MET A 57 -15.75 -5.33 2.70
N PRO A 58 -16.97 -5.06 2.19
CA PRO A 58 -17.20 -4.96 0.75
C PRO A 58 -16.21 -3.98 0.12
N GLY A 59 -15.63 -4.34 -1.03
CA GLY A 59 -14.61 -3.52 -1.70
C GLY A 59 -15.10 -2.11 -2.02
N ALA A 60 -16.39 -1.96 -2.37
CA ALA A 60 -17.00 -0.65 -2.62
C ALA A 60 -16.95 0.24 -1.37
N ASP A 61 -17.40 -0.26 -0.21
CA ASP A 61 -17.43 0.49 1.04
C ASP A 61 -16.03 0.85 1.50
N ARG A 62 -15.08 -0.10 1.43
CA ARG A 62 -13.69 0.12 1.81
C ARG A 62 -13.02 1.20 0.98
N ASN A 63 -13.13 1.13 -0.35
CA ASN A 63 -12.51 2.11 -1.24
C ASN A 63 -13.19 3.48 -1.15
N LEU A 64 -14.50 3.52 -0.95
CA LEU A 64 -15.23 4.74 -0.70
C LEU A 64 -14.75 5.44 0.58
N LEU A 65 -14.60 4.68 1.68
CA LEU A 65 -14.04 5.20 2.92
C LEU A 65 -12.62 5.73 2.75
N ARG A 66 -11.76 5.04 2.00
CA ARG A 66 -10.38 5.48 1.72
C ARG A 66 -10.34 6.80 0.98
N ILE A 67 -11.14 6.95 -0.06
CA ILE A 67 -11.23 8.20 -0.84
C ILE A 67 -11.74 9.34 0.04
N ALA A 68 -12.82 9.11 0.79
CA ALA A 68 -13.40 10.13 1.66
C ALA A 68 -12.44 10.57 2.78
N VAL A 69 -11.70 9.64 3.39
CA VAL A 69 -10.69 9.98 4.41
C VAL A 69 -9.54 10.77 3.80
N TYR A 70 -9.09 10.42 2.59
CA TYR A 70 -8.09 11.21 1.88
C TYR A 70 -8.56 12.64 1.66
N GLU A 71 -9.74 12.82 1.11
CA GLU A 71 -10.35 14.12 0.83
C GLU A 71 -10.51 14.97 2.10
N MET A 72 -10.94 14.37 3.21
CA MET A 72 -11.14 15.06 4.49
C MET A 72 -9.85 15.45 5.22
N ARG A 73 -8.73 14.74 4.99
CA ARG A 73 -7.53 14.83 5.86
C ARG A 73 -6.23 15.15 5.15
N PHE A 74 -6.15 14.96 3.85
CA PHE A 74 -4.95 15.17 3.06
C PHE A 74 -5.12 16.22 1.98
N LEU A 75 -6.34 16.42 1.49
CA LEU A 75 -6.66 17.53 0.58
C LEU A 75 -6.91 18.80 1.39
N THR A 76 -6.18 19.87 1.04
CA THR A 76 -6.37 21.20 1.63
C THR A 76 -7.23 22.05 0.71
N ASP A 77 -8.49 21.68 0.53
CA ASP A 77 -9.45 22.49 -0.19
C ASP A 77 -10.40 23.16 0.84
N GLU A 78 -10.27 24.47 1.01
CA GLU A 78 -11.08 25.23 1.96
C GLU A 78 -12.57 25.28 1.57
N GLU A 79 -12.91 24.97 0.31
CA GLU A 79 -14.28 24.95 -0.18
C GLU A 79 -15.02 23.65 0.13
N VAL A 80 -14.26 22.55 0.40
CA VAL A 80 -14.81 21.22 0.66
C VAL A 80 -14.78 20.90 2.14
N SER A 81 -15.91 21.02 2.82
CA SER A 81 -16.03 20.68 4.24
C SER A 81 -16.23 19.17 4.45
N ASP A 82 -15.83 18.66 5.63
CA ASP A 82 -16.08 17.26 6.05
C ASP A 82 -17.55 16.86 5.88
N ALA A 83 -18.49 17.79 6.12
CA ALA A 83 -19.91 17.53 5.99
C ALA A 83 -20.33 17.25 4.53
N ILE A 84 -19.72 17.95 3.58
CA ILE A 84 -19.96 17.72 2.14
C ILE A 84 -19.42 16.33 1.76
N VAL A 85 -18.17 16.03 2.11
CA VAL A 85 -17.54 14.72 1.81
C VAL A 85 -18.37 13.57 2.39
N ILE A 86 -18.80 13.68 3.65
CA ILE A 86 -19.63 12.65 4.30
C ILE A 86 -20.96 12.48 3.56
N ASN A 87 -21.62 13.56 3.19
CA ASN A 87 -22.89 13.49 2.48
C ASN A 87 -22.74 12.79 1.12
N GLU A 88 -21.76 13.17 0.31
CA GLU A 88 -21.48 12.55 -0.99
C GLU A 88 -21.12 11.07 -0.82
N ALA A 89 -20.28 10.72 0.13
CA ALA A 89 -19.94 9.35 0.42
C ALA A 89 -21.17 8.51 0.82
N VAL A 90 -22.07 9.05 1.62
CA VAL A 90 -23.33 8.39 2.01
C VAL A 90 -24.24 8.17 0.79
N GLU A 91 -24.37 9.13 -0.12
CA GLU A 91 -25.18 8.98 -1.33
C GLU A 91 -24.57 7.91 -2.27
N ILE A 92 -23.25 7.86 -2.43
CA ILE A 92 -22.57 6.81 -3.18
C ILE A 92 -22.79 5.44 -2.52
N ALA A 93 -22.69 5.36 -1.18
CA ALA A 93 -22.93 4.11 -0.45
C ALA A 93 -24.37 3.60 -0.61
N LYS A 94 -25.37 4.49 -0.69
CA LYS A 94 -26.76 4.12 -0.99
C LYS A 94 -26.92 3.55 -2.39
N ALA A 95 -26.19 4.10 -3.36
CA ALA A 95 -26.31 3.72 -4.77
C ALA A 95 -25.58 2.41 -5.10
N TYR A 96 -24.44 2.14 -4.48
CA TYR A 96 -23.52 1.06 -4.85
C TYR A 96 -23.20 0.07 -3.73
N GLY A 97 -23.59 0.36 -2.50
CA GLY A 97 -23.36 -0.49 -1.34
C GLY A 97 -24.53 -1.42 -1.02
N THR A 98 -24.49 -1.97 0.18
CA THR A 98 -25.58 -2.76 0.78
C THR A 98 -26.56 -1.86 1.55
N ASP A 99 -27.68 -2.39 2.01
CA ASP A 99 -28.66 -1.65 2.83
C ASP A 99 -28.06 -1.01 4.09
N GLN A 100 -26.94 -1.57 4.58
CA GLN A 100 -26.25 -1.08 5.78
C GLN A 100 -25.08 -0.13 5.49
N SER A 101 -24.61 -0.08 4.22
CA SER A 101 -23.41 0.67 3.84
C SER A 101 -23.52 2.15 4.15
N ALA A 102 -24.62 2.79 3.85
CA ALA A 102 -24.84 4.22 4.09
C ALA A 102 -24.71 4.60 5.58
N SER A 103 -25.34 3.82 6.46
CA SER A 103 -25.27 4.03 7.91
C SER A 103 -23.87 3.78 8.46
N PHE A 104 -23.22 2.74 7.96
CA PHE A 104 -21.85 2.37 8.34
C PHE A 104 -20.85 3.45 7.92
N VAL A 105 -20.86 3.87 6.66
CA VAL A 105 -19.99 4.91 6.10
C VAL A 105 -20.16 6.22 6.87
N ASN A 106 -21.40 6.66 7.09
CA ASN A 106 -21.69 7.85 7.90
C ASN A 106 -21.12 7.76 9.32
N GLY A 107 -21.26 6.60 9.96
CA GLY A 107 -20.75 6.36 11.31
C GLY A 107 -19.22 6.41 11.40
N VAL A 108 -18.53 5.82 10.44
CA VAL A 108 -17.07 5.79 10.39
C VAL A 108 -16.52 7.18 10.08
N LEU A 109 -16.97 7.82 9.00
CA LEU A 109 -16.52 9.16 8.60
C LEU A 109 -16.86 10.21 9.66
N GLY A 110 -18.03 10.11 10.30
CA GLY A 110 -18.40 11.00 11.40
C GLY A 110 -17.47 10.86 12.63
N LYS A 111 -16.85 9.72 12.88
CA LYS A 111 -15.79 9.59 13.91
C LYS A 111 -14.51 10.26 13.47
N ILE A 112 -14.09 10.05 12.21
CA ILE A 112 -12.93 10.72 11.62
C ILE A 112 -13.10 12.25 11.71
N ALA A 113 -14.26 12.79 11.29
CA ALA A 113 -14.55 14.22 11.31
C ALA A 113 -14.44 14.87 12.71
N ARG A 114 -14.80 14.13 13.75
CA ARG A 114 -14.73 14.61 15.15
C ARG A 114 -13.35 14.49 15.79
N SER A 115 -12.41 13.84 15.15
CA SER A 115 -11.04 13.72 15.64
C SER A 115 -10.24 14.95 15.21
N GLU A 116 -9.53 15.60 16.14
CA GLU A 116 -8.66 16.75 15.84
C GLU A 116 -7.50 16.35 14.94
N GLU A 117 -6.96 15.14 15.17
CA GLU A 117 -5.91 14.54 14.37
C GLU A 117 -6.41 13.26 13.69
N LEU A 118 -5.69 12.79 12.67
CA LEU A 118 -6.01 11.54 12.01
C LEU A 118 -5.81 10.38 13.01
N PRO A 119 -6.86 9.60 13.34
CA PRO A 119 -6.72 8.48 14.26
C PRO A 119 -5.77 7.41 13.72
N GLY A 120 -5.17 6.62 14.62
CA GLY A 120 -4.36 5.47 14.23
C GLY A 120 -2.91 5.80 13.88
N GLU A 121 -2.40 6.97 14.23
CA GLU A 121 -1.00 7.35 13.98
C GLU A 121 -0.01 6.38 14.68
N GLU A 122 -0.28 5.96 15.92
CA GLU A 122 0.55 4.97 16.61
C GLU A 122 0.61 3.65 15.84
N LEU A 123 -0.53 3.16 15.37
CA LEU A 123 -0.62 1.94 14.56
C LEU A 123 0.15 2.08 13.24
N TYR A 124 0.10 3.26 12.62
CA TYR A 124 0.86 3.53 11.40
C TYR A 124 2.36 3.55 11.65
N GLN A 125 2.82 4.12 12.76
CA GLN A 125 4.24 4.12 13.15
C GLN A 125 4.75 2.70 13.46
N GLU A 126 3.93 1.86 14.10
CA GLU A 126 4.23 0.44 14.31
C GLU A 126 4.39 -0.30 12.97
N LEU A 127 3.48 -0.11 12.03
CA LEU A 127 3.54 -0.70 10.68
C LEU A 127 4.83 -0.29 9.96
N LEU A 128 5.18 1.00 9.97
CA LEU A 128 6.41 1.50 9.36
C LEU A 128 7.68 0.91 10.02
N ALA A 129 7.64 0.68 11.31
CA ALA A 129 8.77 0.06 12.02
C ALA A 129 8.93 -1.42 11.65
N GLU A 130 7.83 -2.15 11.53
CA GLU A 130 7.82 -3.55 11.07
C GLU A 130 8.33 -3.69 9.62
N ASP A 131 7.90 -2.81 8.72
CA ASP A 131 8.33 -2.82 7.33
C ASP A 131 9.82 -2.53 7.20
N ARG A 132 10.33 -1.53 7.93
CA ARG A 132 11.79 -1.25 7.97
C ARG A 132 12.59 -2.45 8.49
N ALA A 133 12.15 -3.07 9.58
CA ALA A 133 12.82 -4.25 10.12
C ALA A 133 12.84 -5.43 9.13
N ARG A 134 11.75 -5.59 8.37
CA ARG A 134 11.66 -6.60 7.31
C ARG A 134 12.60 -6.32 6.15
N GLU A 135 12.68 -5.06 5.69
CA GLU A 135 13.60 -4.64 4.63
C GLU A 135 15.06 -4.83 5.03
N GLU A 136 15.42 -4.42 6.26
CA GLU A 136 16.76 -4.62 6.81
C GLU A 136 17.14 -6.11 6.89
N ALA A 137 16.21 -6.96 7.34
CA ALA A 137 16.42 -8.40 7.39
C ALA A 137 16.60 -9.02 6.00
N GLN A 138 15.82 -8.61 5.02
CA GLN A 138 15.95 -9.06 3.63
C GLN A 138 17.27 -8.60 3.01
N ALA A 139 17.67 -7.37 3.24
CA ALA A 139 18.95 -6.83 2.77
C ALA A 139 20.14 -7.58 3.39
N ALA A 140 20.09 -7.88 4.68
CA ALA A 140 21.12 -8.66 5.38
C ALA A 140 21.20 -10.09 4.83
N GLU A 141 20.07 -10.74 4.59
CA GLU A 141 20.03 -12.07 3.98
C GLU A 141 20.59 -12.09 2.55
N ALA A 142 20.24 -11.09 1.75
CA ALA A 142 20.76 -10.93 0.40
C ALA A 142 22.28 -10.71 0.41
N ALA A 143 22.79 -9.85 1.29
CA ALA A 143 24.22 -9.63 1.45
C ALA A 143 24.96 -10.89 1.90
N ALA A 144 24.39 -11.66 2.83
CA ALA A 144 24.97 -12.92 3.28
C ALA A 144 25.04 -13.96 2.13
N LYS A 145 24.00 -14.04 1.28
CA LYS A 145 24.01 -14.93 0.10
C LYS A 145 25.08 -14.53 -0.91
N VAL A 146 25.26 -13.23 -1.16
CA VAL A 146 26.33 -12.73 -2.05
C VAL A 146 27.70 -13.04 -1.48
N ALA A 147 27.93 -12.80 -0.19
CA ALA A 147 29.20 -13.11 0.47
C ALA A 147 29.52 -14.61 0.43
N ALA A 148 28.53 -15.47 0.67
CA ALA A 148 28.69 -16.92 0.59
C ALA A 148 29.04 -17.39 -0.86
N ALA A 149 28.38 -16.81 -1.87
CA ALA A 149 28.67 -17.11 -3.25
C ALA A 149 30.10 -16.67 -3.68
N GLN A 150 30.55 -15.52 -3.21
CA GLN A 150 31.91 -15.01 -3.44
C GLN A 150 32.97 -15.89 -2.76
N ALA A 151 32.71 -16.31 -1.53
CA ALA A 151 33.61 -17.23 -0.80
C ALA A 151 33.72 -18.60 -1.50
N ALA A 152 32.60 -19.15 -1.98
CA ALA A 152 32.59 -20.38 -2.75
C ALA A 152 33.35 -20.26 -4.08
N ALA A 153 33.23 -19.15 -4.78
CA ALA A 153 33.96 -18.87 -6.01
C ALA A 153 35.48 -18.72 -5.79
N GLY A 154 35.86 -18.09 -4.64
CA GLY A 154 37.28 -17.97 -4.26
C GLY A 154 37.94 -19.33 -4.01
N VAL A 155 37.25 -20.22 -3.30
CA VAL A 155 37.76 -21.57 -3.02
C VAL A 155 37.98 -22.39 -4.32
N LEU A 156 37.08 -22.29 -5.28
CA LEU A 156 37.21 -22.96 -6.58
C LEU A 156 38.35 -22.41 -7.43
N ALA A 157 38.71 -21.14 -7.28
CA ALA A 157 39.85 -20.52 -7.97
C ALA A 157 41.20 -20.97 -7.37
N GLU A 158 41.28 -21.09 -6.04
CA GLU A 158 42.50 -21.61 -5.37
C GLU A 158 42.75 -23.09 -5.68
N ASP A 159 41.70 -23.92 -5.77
CA ASP A 159 41.82 -25.33 -6.13
C ASP A 159 42.25 -25.50 -7.61
N ALA A 160 41.85 -24.62 -8.51
CA ALA A 160 42.22 -24.62 -9.91
C ALA A 160 43.73 -24.26 -10.11
N ASP A 161 44.20 -23.24 -9.38
CA ASP A 161 45.59 -22.80 -9.44
C ASP A 161 46.53 -23.88 -8.84
N ALA A 162 46.11 -24.58 -7.81
CA ALA A 162 46.83 -25.69 -7.20
C ALA A 162 46.93 -26.92 -8.14
N ALA A 163 45.90 -27.19 -8.95
CA ALA A 163 45.89 -28.28 -9.91
C ALA A 163 46.82 -28.00 -11.09
N GLU A 164 46.90 -26.79 -11.59
CA GLU A 164 47.77 -26.38 -12.68
C GLU A 164 49.27 -26.41 -12.27
N ALA A 165 49.57 -26.09 -10.99
CA ALA A 165 50.91 -26.17 -10.45
C ALA A 165 51.45 -27.62 -10.37
N VAL A 166 50.59 -28.62 -10.14
CA VAL A 166 50.96 -30.05 -10.06
C VAL A 166 51.22 -30.65 -11.42
N GLU A 167 50.50 -30.21 -12.49
CA GLU A 167 50.75 -30.68 -13.85
C GLU A 167 52.04 -30.13 -14.44
N ALA A 168 52.47 -28.92 -14.06
CA ALA A 168 53.73 -28.34 -14.54
C ALA A 168 54.98 -29.05 -14.01
N ASP A 169 54.95 -29.62 -12.81
CA ASP A 169 56.10 -30.32 -12.19
C ASP A 169 56.29 -31.76 -12.72
N SER A 170 55.29 -32.34 -13.37
CA SER A 170 55.37 -33.70 -13.91
C SER A 170 55.97 -33.81 -15.33
N PHE A 171 56.36 -32.70 -15.95
CA PHE A 171 56.87 -32.67 -17.33
C PHE A 171 58.40 -32.46 -17.43
N GLU A 172 59.14 -32.40 -16.31
CA GLU A 172 60.60 -32.20 -16.25
C GLU A 172 61.40 -33.46 -15.83
N GLU A 173 60.93 -34.68 -16.08
CA GLU A 173 61.77 -35.91 -15.98
C GLU A 173 61.95 -36.61 -17.31
#